data_0256837f91eca86443e2c512f74b0204
#
_entry.id   0256837f91eca86443e2c512f74b0204
#
_cell.length_a   1.000
_cell.length_b   1.000
_cell.length_c   1.000
_cell.angle_alpha   90.00
_cell.angle_beta   90.00
_cell.angle_gamma   90.00
#
_symmetry.space_group_name_H-M   'P 1'
#
loop_
_entity.id
_entity.type
_entity.pdbx_description
1 polymer ?
#
loop_
_entity_poly.entity_id
_entity_poly.type
_entity_poly.pdbx_seq_one_letter_code
_entity_poly.pdbx_strand_id
1 'polypeptide(L)'
;MAEIRIVRDYPHPPEKVWRALTDPALIPRWTSTGAGGQPEGFAAAVGTQFRYVAKPKPGWSGIVECEVLEADEPKLLRYSWADPGGGEVTEVAYRLEPRGNGTRFTYEHIGFTGVGGIFMAALLGRVRARMLTVGLRTVLDDLN
;
A
#
# COMPACT_ATOMS: atom_id res chain seq x y z
N MET A 1 -19.76 6.53 -0.87
CA MET A 1 -18.63 5.62 -1.09
C MET A 1 -17.49 6.02 -0.17
N ALA A 2 -16.96 5.08 0.60
CA ALA A 2 -15.87 5.36 1.51
C ALA A 2 -14.52 5.19 0.82
N GLU A 3 -13.54 5.97 1.23
CA GLU A 3 -12.18 5.88 0.72
C GLU A 3 -11.18 6.15 1.84
N ILE A 4 -9.94 5.69 1.62
CA ILE A 4 -8.81 6.05 2.46
C ILE A 4 -7.94 6.99 1.63
N ARG A 5 -7.55 8.12 2.20
CA ARG A 5 -6.60 9.05 1.57
C ARG A 5 -5.65 9.58 2.64
N ILE A 6 -4.39 9.28 2.48
CA ILE A 6 -3.35 9.68 3.43
C ILE A 6 -2.25 10.40 2.67
N VAL A 7 -1.88 11.59 3.11
CA VAL A 7 -0.80 12.38 2.51
C VAL A 7 0.33 12.51 3.52
N ARG A 8 1.55 12.21 3.09
CA ARG A 8 2.76 12.34 3.92
C ARG A 8 3.88 12.95 3.11
N ASP A 9 4.63 13.83 3.75
CA ASP A 9 5.83 14.40 3.16
C ASP A 9 7.05 13.71 3.77
N TYR A 10 7.94 13.20 2.93
CA TYR A 10 9.18 12.55 3.36
C TYR A 10 10.38 13.36 2.87
N PRO A 11 11.42 13.55 3.70
CA PRO A 11 12.64 14.28 3.30
C PRO A 11 13.58 13.38 2.49
N HIS A 12 13.04 12.69 1.49
CA HIS A 12 13.77 11.74 0.64
C HIS A 12 13.27 11.90 -0.80
N PRO A 13 14.14 11.73 -1.81
CA PRO A 13 13.72 11.90 -3.21
C PRO A 13 12.75 10.82 -3.66
N PRO A 14 11.92 11.10 -4.69
CA PRO A 14 10.91 10.15 -5.17
C PRO A 14 11.46 8.76 -5.53
N GLU A 15 12.65 8.69 -6.11
CA GLU A 15 13.27 7.41 -6.48
C GLU A 15 13.51 6.53 -5.27
N LYS A 16 13.90 7.13 -4.16
CA LYS A 16 14.15 6.41 -2.91
C LYS A 16 12.86 5.95 -2.27
N VAL A 17 11.83 6.80 -2.27
CA VAL A 17 10.50 6.44 -1.77
C VAL A 17 9.91 5.31 -2.63
N TRP A 18 10.03 5.43 -3.95
CA TRP A 18 9.58 4.39 -4.88
C TRP A 18 10.25 3.05 -4.58
N ARG A 19 11.55 3.06 -4.35
CA ARG A 19 12.29 1.84 -4.01
C ARG A 19 11.74 1.18 -2.75
N ALA A 20 11.48 1.94 -1.70
CA ALA A 20 10.92 1.40 -0.46
C ALA A 20 9.52 0.80 -0.67
N LEU A 21 8.74 1.39 -1.59
CA LEU A 21 7.38 0.95 -1.88
C LEU A 21 7.31 -0.27 -2.80
N THR A 22 8.34 -0.53 -3.60
CA THR A 22 8.29 -1.53 -4.67
C THR A 22 9.31 -2.66 -4.53
N ASP A 23 10.33 -2.52 -3.69
CA ASP A 23 11.30 -3.58 -3.47
C ASP A 23 10.70 -4.63 -2.53
N PRO A 24 10.49 -5.89 -2.99
CA PRO A 24 9.91 -6.93 -2.15
C PRO A 24 10.68 -7.21 -0.85
N ALA A 25 11.97 -6.90 -0.82
CA ALA A 25 12.77 -7.06 0.38
C ALA A 25 12.49 -5.94 1.41
N LEU A 26 12.04 -4.78 0.95
CA LEU A 26 11.79 -3.62 1.82
C LEU A 26 10.33 -3.53 2.26
N ILE A 27 9.39 -3.98 1.45
CA ILE A 27 7.95 -3.84 1.74
C ILE A 27 7.57 -4.43 3.11
N PRO A 28 8.00 -5.64 3.50
CA PRO A 28 7.64 -6.18 4.80
C PRO A 28 8.16 -5.35 5.97
N ARG A 29 9.23 -4.60 5.76
CA ARG A 29 9.84 -3.80 6.82
C ARG A 29 8.96 -2.63 7.26
N TRP A 30 8.16 -2.07 6.37
CA TRP A 30 7.24 -0.99 6.74
C TRP A 30 5.81 -1.48 6.94
N THR A 31 5.37 -2.53 6.23
CA THR A 31 4.03 -3.08 6.41
C THR A 31 3.88 -3.82 7.74
N SER A 32 4.94 -4.43 8.25
CA SER A 32 4.89 -5.20 9.49
C SER A 32 4.53 -4.35 10.71
N THR A 33 4.76 -3.04 10.67
CA THR A 33 4.38 -2.16 11.79
C THR A 33 2.87 -2.10 11.99
N GLY A 34 2.09 -2.42 10.95
CA GLY A 34 0.64 -2.50 11.03
C GLY A 34 0.12 -3.93 10.95
N ALA A 35 0.96 -4.94 11.21
CA ALA A 35 0.64 -6.35 11.01
C ALA A 35 0.33 -6.68 9.55
N GLY A 36 0.96 -5.96 8.61
CA GLY A 36 0.78 -6.16 7.19
C GLY A 36 1.41 -7.44 6.70
N GLY A 37 0.96 -7.89 5.54
CA GLY A 37 1.44 -9.10 4.91
C GLY A 37 2.73 -8.91 4.13
N GLN A 38 3.29 -10.03 3.73
CA GLN A 38 4.44 -10.05 2.83
C GLN A 38 3.96 -10.21 1.39
N PRO A 39 4.50 -9.44 0.45
CA PRO A 39 4.11 -9.58 -0.95
C PRO A 39 4.76 -10.83 -1.55
N GLU A 40 3.97 -11.58 -2.31
CA GLU A 40 4.44 -12.73 -3.08
C GLU A 40 4.18 -12.46 -4.55
N GLY A 41 5.21 -12.57 -5.38
CA GLY A 41 5.11 -12.38 -6.83
C GLY A 41 5.04 -10.94 -7.28
N PHE A 42 5.36 -10.00 -6.42
CA PHE A 42 5.25 -8.57 -6.75
C PHE A 42 6.34 -8.12 -7.72
N ALA A 43 5.93 -7.34 -8.72
CA ALA A 43 6.81 -6.52 -9.55
C ALA A 43 6.04 -5.26 -9.94
N ALA A 44 6.75 -4.15 -10.08
CA ALA A 44 6.12 -2.87 -10.46
C ALA A 44 5.95 -2.80 -11.99
N ALA A 45 5.18 -3.73 -12.53
CA ALA A 45 4.90 -3.84 -13.97
C ALA A 45 3.43 -4.17 -14.18
N VAL A 46 2.80 -3.51 -15.14
CA VAL A 46 1.38 -3.70 -15.46
C VAL A 46 1.09 -5.17 -15.78
N GLY A 47 0.01 -5.69 -15.23
CA GLY A 47 -0.40 -7.08 -15.43
C GLY A 47 0.20 -8.07 -14.44
N THR A 48 1.15 -7.64 -13.60
CA THR A 48 1.70 -8.50 -12.57
C THR A 48 0.62 -8.87 -11.56
N GLN A 49 0.39 -10.17 -11.38
CA GLN A 49 -0.49 -10.68 -10.34
C GLN A 49 0.35 -11.06 -9.14
N PHE A 50 -0.01 -10.55 -8.00
CA PHE A 50 0.70 -10.80 -6.75
C PHE A 50 -0.31 -10.90 -5.61
N ARG A 51 0.16 -11.30 -4.44
CA ARG A 51 -0.68 -11.34 -3.25
C ARG A 51 0.09 -10.95 -2.02
N TYR A 52 -0.63 -10.39 -1.06
CA TYR A 52 -0.11 -10.19 0.28
C TYR A 52 -0.53 -11.37 1.14
N VAL A 53 0.42 -11.94 1.87
CA VAL A 53 0.17 -13.06 2.77
C VAL A 53 0.51 -12.63 4.19
N ALA A 54 -0.47 -12.66 5.06
CA ALA A 54 -0.34 -12.32 6.46
C ALA A 54 -0.84 -13.47 7.32
N LYS A 55 -0.68 -13.36 8.63
CA LYS A 55 -1.15 -14.37 9.56
C LYS A 55 -2.68 -14.45 9.52
N PRO A 56 -3.28 -15.63 9.30
CA PRO A 56 -4.73 -15.77 9.30
C PRO A 56 -5.34 -15.40 10.65
N LYS A 57 -6.57 -14.87 10.58
CA LYS A 57 -7.35 -14.52 11.77
C LYS A 57 -8.76 -15.11 11.61
N PRO A 58 -9.53 -15.26 12.69
CA PRO A 58 -10.92 -15.72 12.57
C PRO A 58 -11.70 -14.87 11.57
N GLY A 59 -12.31 -15.52 10.57
CA GLY A 59 -13.07 -14.85 9.52
C GLY A 59 -12.25 -14.27 8.39
N TRP A 60 -10.91 -14.43 8.41
CA TRP A 60 -10.03 -13.91 7.37
C TRP A 60 -8.87 -14.85 7.10
N SER A 61 -8.66 -15.18 5.81
CA SER A 61 -7.63 -16.13 5.40
C SER A 61 -6.20 -15.61 5.52
N GLY A 62 -6.01 -14.30 5.68
CA GLY A 62 -4.69 -13.67 5.66
C GLY A 62 -4.16 -13.39 4.27
N ILE A 63 -4.95 -13.63 3.24
CA ILE A 63 -4.53 -13.49 1.84
C ILE A 63 -5.33 -12.38 1.17
N VAL A 64 -4.62 -11.51 0.43
CA VAL A 64 -5.22 -10.51 -0.45
C VAL A 64 -4.62 -10.68 -1.84
N GLU A 65 -5.47 -10.81 -2.84
CA GLU A 65 -5.06 -10.97 -4.23
C GLU A 65 -5.05 -9.61 -4.93
N CYS A 66 -3.98 -9.34 -5.66
CA CYS A 66 -3.73 -8.05 -6.28
C CYS A 66 -3.25 -8.21 -7.72
N GLU A 67 -3.49 -7.16 -8.52
CA GLU A 67 -2.95 -7.07 -9.88
C GLU A 67 -2.52 -5.63 -10.11
N VAL A 68 -1.32 -5.44 -10.66
CA VAL A 68 -0.83 -4.11 -11.01
C VAL A 68 -1.58 -3.61 -12.24
N LEU A 69 -2.27 -2.49 -12.08
CA LEU A 69 -3.10 -1.88 -13.12
C LEU A 69 -2.36 -0.76 -13.84
N GLU A 70 -1.47 -0.08 -13.14
CA GLU A 70 -0.70 1.03 -13.70
C GLU A 70 0.63 1.15 -12.95
N ALA A 71 1.71 1.40 -13.69
CA ALA A 71 3.04 1.59 -13.10
C ALA A 71 3.80 2.62 -13.92
N ASP A 72 4.10 3.76 -13.32
CA ASP A 72 4.88 4.85 -13.92
C ASP A 72 5.92 5.29 -12.89
N GLU A 73 7.09 4.67 -12.95
CA GLU A 73 8.18 4.92 -12.01
C GLU A 73 8.77 6.33 -12.21
N PRO A 74 9.00 7.09 -11.16
CA PRO A 74 8.71 6.89 -9.74
C PRO A 74 7.45 7.65 -9.28
N LYS A 75 6.44 7.82 -10.12
CA LYS A 75 5.32 8.75 -9.91
C LYS A 75 4.04 8.08 -9.46
N LEU A 76 3.74 6.90 -10.00
CA LEU A 76 2.43 6.27 -9.81
C LEU A 76 2.52 4.76 -9.83
N LEU A 77 1.93 4.13 -8.82
CA LEU A 77 1.65 2.70 -8.82
C LEU A 77 0.19 2.53 -8.41
N ARG A 78 -0.57 1.76 -9.20
CA ARG A 78 -1.96 1.47 -8.91
C ARG A 78 -2.19 -0.03 -9.06
N TYR A 79 -2.87 -0.65 -8.08
CA TYR A 79 -3.17 -2.07 -8.13
C TYR A 79 -4.52 -2.37 -7.52
N SER A 80 -5.11 -3.50 -7.92
CA SER A 80 -6.37 -3.99 -7.38
C SER A 80 -6.14 -4.71 -6.06
N TRP A 81 -7.20 -4.79 -5.26
CA TRP A 81 -7.19 -5.41 -3.93
C TRP A 81 -8.46 -6.21 -3.77
N ALA A 82 -8.34 -7.53 -3.62
CA ALA A 82 -9.50 -8.42 -3.56
C ALA A 82 -9.26 -9.58 -2.59
N ASP A 83 -10.34 -10.00 -1.92
CA ASP A 83 -10.32 -11.21 -1.11
C ASP A 83 -10.44 -12.44 -2.02
N PRO A 84 -9.66 -13.53 -1.77
CA PRO A 84 -9.78 -14.76 -2.58
C PRO A 84 -11.17 -15.39 -2.55
N GLY A 85 -11.90 -15.19 -1.46
CA GLY A 85 -13.26 -15.74 -1.31
C GLY A 85 -14.32 -15.01 -2.11
N GLY A 86 -13.95 -14.02 -2.89
CA GLY A 86 -14.87 -13.18 -3.64
C GLY A 86 -15.28 -11.94 -2.85
N GLY A 87 -16.18 -11.16 -3.42
CA GLY A 87 -16.65 -9.93 -2.85
C GLY A 87 -16.17 -8.73 -3.66
N GLU A 88 -16.08 -7.60 -2.99
CA GLU A 88 -15.79 -6.32 -3.60
C GLU A 88 -14.31 -6.20 -3.95
N VAL A 89 -14.03 -5.74 -5.17
CA VAL A 89 -12.67 -5.40 -5.59
C VAL A 89 -12.46 -3.91 -5.37
N THR A 90 -11.42 -3.56 -4.65
CA THR A 90 -11.05 -2.17 -4.42
C THR A 90 -9.74 -1.84 -5.12
N GLU A 91 -9.33 -0.59 -5.13
CA GLU A 91 -8.08 -0.16 -5.78
C GLU A 91 -7.23 0.65 -4.83
N VAL A 92 -5.92 0.39 -4.89
CA VAL A 92 -4.90 1.13 -4.15
C VAL A 92 -4.06 1.92 -5.13
N ALA A 93 -3.78 3.18 -4.83
CA ALA A 93 -2.89 4.02 -5.62
C ALA A 93 -1.83 4.67 -4.73
N TYR A 94 -0.59 4.64 -5.20
CA TYR A 94 0.54 5.36 -4.63
C TYR A 94 0.93 6.47 -5.61
N ARG A 95 0.82 7.72 -5.19
CA ARG A 95 1.20 8.88 -6.00
C ARG A 95 2.36 9.60 -5.33
N LEU A 96 3.42 9.84 -6.09
CA LEU A 96 4.63 10.49 -5.60
C LEU A 96 4.89 11.75 -6.41
N GLU A 97 5.05 12.88 -5.69
CA GLU A 97 5.38 14.17 -6.31
C GLU A 97 6.65 14.73 -5.67
N PRO A 98 7.60 15.22 -6.48
CA PRO A 98 8.74 15.94 -5.91
C PRO A 98 8.25 17.17 -5.15
N ARG A 99 8.82 17.40 -3.98
CA ARG A 99 8.48 18.56 -3.18
C ARG A 99 9.74 19.08 -2.46
N GLY A 100 10.31 20.12 -2.99
CA GLY A 100 11.63 20.58 -2.53
C GLY A 100 12.67 19.48 -2.74
N ASN A 101 13.39 19.11 -1.71
CA ASN A 101 14.34 18.01 -1.75
C ASN A 101 13.72 16.67 -1.37
N GLY A 102 12.43 16.65 -1.14
CA GLY A 102 11.72 15.46 -0.69
C GLY A 102 10.61 15.04 -1.62
N THR A 103 9.68 14.29 -1.08
CA THR A 103 8.56 13.71 -1.81
C THR A 103 7.27 13.91 -1.03
N ARG A 104 6.22 14.34 -1.72
CA ARG A 104 4.86 14.23 -1.22
C ARG A 104 4.30 12.92 -1.73
N PHE A 105 3.95 12.05 -0.80
CA PHE A 105 3.36 10.75 -1.09
C PHE A 105 1.87 10.78 -0.73
N THR A 106 1.02 10.41 -1.68
CA THR A 106 -0.42 10.25 -1.46
C THR A 106 -0.78 8.78 -1.61
N TYR A 107 -1.34 8.22 -0.55
CA TYR A 107 -1.90 6.87 -0.53
C TYR A 107 -3.41 6.98 -0.66
N GLU A 108 -3.97 6.26 -1.63
CA GLU A 108 -5.42 6.20 -1.83
C GLU A 108 -5.88 4.76 -1.90
N HIS A 109 -6.99 4.44 -1.25
CA HIS A 109 -7.64 3.13 -1.35
C HIS A 109 -9.13 3.41 -1.51
N ILE A 110 -9.66 3.10 -2.68
CA ILE A 110 -11.02 3.46 -3.09
C ILE A 110 -11.84 2.22 -3.45
N GLY A 111 -13.16 2.37 -3.51
CA GLY A 111 -14.06 1.31 -3.94
C GLY A 111 -14.79 0.61 -2.79
N PHE A 112 -14.65 1.09 -1.55
CA PHE A 112 -15.42 0.55 -0.43
C PHE A 112 -16.87 0.99 -0.55
N THR A 113 -17.80 0.04 -0.41
CA THR A 113 -19.23 0.33 -0.53
C THR A 113 -19.98 -0.15 0.71
N GLY A 114 -21.16 0.46 0.95
CA GLY A 114 -22.05 0.09 2.04
C GLY A 114 -21.49 0.41 3.42
N VAL A 115 -22.24 0.02 4.45
CA VAL A 115 -21.86 0.24 5.85
C VAL A 115 -20.61 -0.55 6.21
N GLY A 116 -20.51 -1.79 5.74
CA GLY A 116 -19.32 -2.60 5.95
C GLY A 116 -18.08 -1.99 5.34
N GLY A 117 -18.22 -1.33 4.17
CA GLY A 117 -17.13 -0.62 3.52
C GLY A 117 -16.67 0.59 4.33
N ILE A 118 -17.58 1.32 4.97
CA ILE A 118 -17.23 2.44 5.85
C ILE A 118 -16.39 1.97 7.03
N PHE A 119 -16.80 0.88 7.69
CA PHE A 119 -16.06 0.31 8.81
C PHE A 119 -14.68 -0.19 8.38
N MET A 120 -14.63 -0.89 7.23
CA MET A 120 -13.37 -1.41 6.72
C MET A 120 -12.39 -0.29 6.37
N ALA A 121 -12.89 0.78 5.72
CA ALA A 121 -12.05 1.93 5.39
C ALA A 121 -11.51 2.61 6.65
N ALA A 122 -12.32 2.75 7.69
CA ALA A 122 -11.88 3.33 8.95
C ALA A 122 -10.80 2.48 9.63
N LEU A 123 -10.98 1.16 9.65
CA LEU A 123 -10.04 0.24 10.27
C LEU A 123 -8.71 0.20 9.50
N LEU A 124 -8.78 0.01 8.18
CA LEU A 124 -7.58 -0.03 7.35
C LEU A 124 -6.86 1.32 7.34
N GLY A 125 -7.62 2.41 7.39
CA GLY A 125 -7.03 3.75 7.44
C GLY A 125 -6.13 3.95 8.64
N ARG A 126 -6.50 3.45 9.80
CA ARG A 126 -5.66 3.52 11.00
C ARG A 126 -4.38 2.71 10.85
N VAL A 127 -4.51 1.50 10.31
CA VAL A 127 -3.36 0.61 10.07
C VAL A 127 -2.41 1.25 9.06
N ARG A 128 -2.94 1.75 7.94
CA ARG A 128 -2.14 2.38 6.88
C ARG A 128 -1.46 3.65 7.37
N ALA A 129 -2.16 4.47 8.14
CA ALA A 129 -1.57 5.70 8.67
C ALA A 129 -0.34 5.39 9.53
N ARG A 130 -0.39 4.35 10.36
CA ARG A 130 0.74 3.93 11.17
C ARG A 130 1.89 3.40 10.32
N MET A 131 1.59 2.57 9.31
CA MET A 131 2.60 2.06 8.39
C MET A 131 3.34 3.20 7.68
N LEU A 132 2.61 4.21 7.23
CA LEU A 132 3.19 5.33 6.47
C LEU A 132 3.89 6.32 7.37
N THR A 133 3.36 6.57 8.56
CA THR A 133 3.94 7.56 9.49
C THR A 133 5.17 7.02 10.20
N VAL A 134 5.15 5.77 10.63
CA VAL A 134 6.24 5.16 11.41
C VAL A 134 7.06 4.20 10.56
N GLY A 135 6.41 3.20 9.96
CA GLY A 135 7.10 2.12 9.24
C GLY A 135 7.89 2.59 8.04
N LEU A 136 7.22 3.23 7.10
CA LEU A 136 7.87 3.68 5.87
C LEU A 136 8.93 4.74 6.17
N ARG A 137 8.65 5.67 7.08
CA ARG A 137 9.62 6.69 7.47
C ARG A 137 10.90 6.07 8.03
N THR A 138 10.76 5.05 8.88
CA THR A 138 11.92 4.36 9.46
C THR A 138 12.74 3.68 8.38
N VAL A 139 12.09 2.99 7.45
CA VAL A 139 12.79 2.33 6.34
C VAL A 139 13.53 3.35 5.48
N LEU A 140 12.88 4.47 5.15
CA LEU A 140 13.50 5.52 4.35
C LEU A 140 14.72 6.12 5.04
N ASP A 141 14.62 6.36 6.34
CA ASP A 141 15.75 6.94 7.11
C ASP A 141 16.93 5.96 7.21
N ASP A 142 16.69 4.65 7.14
CA ASP A 142 17.71 3.61 7.15
C ASP A 142 18.36 3.37 5.78
N LEU A 143 17.73 3.77 4.69
CA LEU A 143 18.27 3.61 3.35
C LEU A 143 19.26 4.71 3.01
N ASN A 144 20.34 4.31 2.35
CA ASN A 144 21.36 5.26 1.87
C ASN A 144 21.14 5.64 0.41
#